data_fd86320ea38344fd9fb127e4928a182f
#
_entry.id   fd86320ea38344fd9fb127e4928a182f
#
_cell.length_a   1.000
_cell.length_b   1.000
_cell.length_c   1.000
_cell.angle_alpha   90.00
_cell.angle_beta   90.00
_cell.angle_gamma   90.00
#
_symmetry.space_group_name_H-M   'P 1'
#
loop_
_entity.id
_entity.type
_entity.pdbx_description
1 polymer ?
#
loop_
_entity_poly.entity_id
_entity_poly.type
_entity_poly.pdbx_seq_one_letter_code
_entity_poly.pdbx_strand_id
1 'polypeptide(L)'
;MFKETEVDECEIIVIGHLKWNPYFGEKKEDPPRGDPSTCTSVLVSGRQMDGKPFRMLIDPTQRLCAQDYYFDLNRRTGLHPQDITHCFCTHEHFDHQVGLNYFRNTIWLAAEPVAEKLLNSVYINGKKIQGIKGEFLPGVKAVWLPGHTKTIHGVSFWYQSRHVLVAGDSVMTKQHFRDNTTMFEEDAQMAAATIQNIKKEYDIVLEAFDDLKAEINLEGDSHE
;
A
#
# COMPACT_ATOMS: atom_id res chain seq x y z
N MET A 1 -18.30 23.52 -7.47
CA MET A 1 -17.26 22.48 -7.38
C MET A 1 -17.51 21.81 -6.03
N PHE A 2 -17.92 20.57 -6.01
CA PHE A 2 -18.06 19.84 -4.74
C PHE A 2 -16.64 19.61 -4.20
N LYS A 3 -16.42 20.01 -2.96
CA LYS A 3 -15.13 19.73 -2.30
C LYS A 3 -15.05 18.22 -2.08
N GLU A 4 -14.02 17.59 -2.62
CA GLU A 4 -13.74 16.18 -2.35
C GLU A 4 -13.55 15.98 -0.84
N THR A 5 -14.00 14.85 -0.31
CA THR A 5 -13.77 14.52 1.09
C THR A 5 -12.30 14.17 1.28
N GLU A 6 -11.60 14.97 2.07
CA GLU A 6 -10.20 14.73 2.39
C GLU A 6 -10.08 13.83 3.63
N VAL A 7 -9.03 13.01 3.68
CA VAL A 7 -8.64 12.31 4.89
C VAL A 7 -7.94 13.27 5.86
N ASP A 8 -7.98 12.96 7.16
CA ASP A 8 -7.40 13.82 8.20
C ASP A 8 -5.87 13.65 8.26
N GLU A 9 -5.36 12.44 7.94
CA GLU A 9 -3.96 12.06 8.16
C GLU A 9 -3.52 10.99 7.15
N CYS A 10 -2.27 11.10 6.69
CA CYS A 10 -1.59 10.08 5.87
C CYS A 10 -0.15 9.98 6.37
N GLU A 11 0.27 8.80 6.84
CA GLU A 11 1.62 8.60 7.40
C GLU A 11 2.19 7.25 6.95
N ILE A 12 3.45 7.25 6.50
CA ILE A 12 4.17 6.03 6.16
C ILE A 12 4.68 5.38 7.46
N ILE A 13 4.20 4.20 7.79
CA ILE A 13 4.57 3.48 9.00
C ILE A 13 5.86 2.67 8.79
N VAL A 14 5.92 1.95 7.70
CA VAL A 14 7.10 1.17 7.28
C VAL A 14 7.43 1.54 5.85
N ILE A 15 8.69 1.88 5.58
CA ILE A 15 9.20 2.04 4.23
C ILE A 15 9.56 0.64 3.71
N GLY A 16 9.02 0.28 2.57
CA GLY A 16 9.24 -1.02 1.96
C GLY A 16 10.70 -1.23 1.57
N HIS A 17 11.19 -2.45 1.77
CA HIS A 17 12.50 -2.88 1.36
C HIS A 17 12.42 -4.23 0.68
N LEU A 18 12.84 -4.29 -0.58
CA LEU A 18 12.97 -5.55 -1.30
C LEU A 18 14.34 -6.15 -1.00
N LYS A 19 14.38 -7.36 -0.45
CA LYS A 19 15.61 -8.05 -0.06
C LYS A 19 16.62 -8.24 -1.21
N TRP A 20 16.10 -8.27 -2.43
CA TRP A 20 16.90 -8.26 -3.64
C TRP A 20 16.28 -7.24 -4.61
N ASN A 21 17.05 -6.22 -4.97
CA ASN A 21 16.63 -5.20 -5.90
C ASN A 21 17.76 -4.88 -6.90
N PRO A 22 17.65 -5.28 -8.17
CA PRO A 22 18.69 -5.09 -9.16
C PRO A 22 18.95 -3.61 -9.49
N TYR A 23 17.98 -2.71 -9.28
CA TYR A 23 18.17 -1.28 -9.50
C TYR A 23 19.11 -0.62 -8.49
N PHE A 24 19.29 -1.20 -7.32
CA PHE A 24 20.25 -0.73 -6.31
C PHE A 24 21.57 -1.52 -6.34
N GLY A 25 21.80 -2.31 -7.39
CA GLY A 25 23.00 -3.13 -7.55
C GLY A 25 23.02 -4.38 -6.69
N GLU A 26 21.94 -4.69 -5.99
CA GLU A 26 21.81 -5.92 -5.21
C GLU A 26 21.66 -7.14 -6.12
N LYS A 27 22.32 -8.23 -5.77
CA LYS A 27 22.20 -9.50 -6.46
C LYS A 27 21.45 -10.50 -5.59
N LYS A 28 20.81 -11.46 -6.25
CA LYS A 28 20.05 -12.50 -5.55
C LYS A 28 20.90 -13.34 -4.61
N GLU A 29 22.21 -13.42 -4.90
CA GLU A 29 23.22 -14.14 -4.12
C GLU A 29 23.81 -13.32 -2.98
N ASP A 30 23.55 -12.01 -2.94
CA ASP A 30 24.05 -11.16 -1.86
C ASP A 30 23.51 -11.65 -0.51
N PRO A 31 24.32 -11.56 0.56
CA PRO A 31 23.85 -11.92 1.89
C PRO A 31 22.57 -11.16 2.22
N PRO A 32 21.58 -11.83 2.84
CA PRO A 32 20.36 -11.16 3.21
C PRO A 32 20.66 -10.02 4.18
N ARG A 33 20.15 -8.83 3.91
CA ARG A 33 20.01 -7.80 4.94
C ARG A 33 19.16 -8.39 6.06
N GLY A 34 19.41 -8.05 7.32
CA GLY A 34 18.83 -8.72 8.48
C GLY A 34 17.29 -8.87 8.46
N ASP A 35 16.58 -7.90 7.89
CA ASP A 35 15.13 -7.92 7.78
C ASP A 35 14.62 -8.71 6.56
N PRO A 36 13.45 -9.34 6.65
CA PRO A 36 12.78 -9.91 5.48
C PRO A 36 12.38 -8.81 4.50
N SER A 37 12.08 -9.17 3.23
CA SER A 37 11.43 -8.26 2.30
C SER A 37 10.13 -7.72 2.90
N THR A 38 9.95 -6.42 2.87
CA THR A 38 8.79 -5.71 3.42
C THR A 38 8.24 -4.76 2.39
N CYS A 39 6.93 -4.62 2.28
CA CYS A 39 6.31 -3.58 1.47
C CYS A 39 6.12 -2.30 2.28
N THR A 40 5.91 -1.18 1.60
CA THR A 40 5.53 0.07 2.25
C THR A 40 4.15 -0.08 2.88
N SER A 41 4.06 0.29 4.16
CA SER A 41 2.81 0.28 4.91
C SER A 41 2.41 1.70 5.29
N VAL A 42 1.16 2.06 5.00
CA VAL A 42 0.65 3.43 5.13
C VAL A 42 -0.55 3.45 6.08
N LEU A 43 -0.55 4.41 7.02
CA LEU A 43 -1.73 4.76 7.82
C LEU A 43 -2.50 5.86 7.11
N VAL A 44 -3.81 5.68 6.99
CA VAL A 44 -4.75 6.71 6.57
C VAL A 44 -5.82 6.83 7.64
N SER A 45 -6.11 8.04 8.10
CA SER A 45 -7.17 8.30 9.06
C SER A 45 -8.14 9.39 8.63
N GLY A 46 -9.37 9.28 9.12
CA GLY A 46 -10.44 10.22 8.81
C GLY A 46 -11.68 9.93 9.63
N ARG A 47 -12.85 10.39 9.16
CA ARG A 47 -14.12 10.20 9.85
C ARG A 47 -15.11 9.42 9.01
N GLN A 48 -15.77 8.46 9.65
CA GLN A 48 -16.90 7.74 9.07
C GLN A 48 -18.14 8.66 8.97
N MET A 49 -19.17 8.21 8.26
CA MET A 49 -20.43 8.97 8.10
C MET A 49 -21.13 9.26 9.43
N ASP A 50 -20.93 8.43 10.45
CA ASP A 50 -21.46 8.62 11.80
C ASP A 50 -20.57 9.53 12.69
N GLY A 51 -19.51 10.10 12.11
CA GLY A 51 -18.55 10.98 12.79
C GLY A 51 -17.47 10.28 13.60
N LYS A 52 -17.52 8.95 13.74
CA LYS A 52 -16.47 8.21 14.42
C LYS A 52 -15.17 8.20 13.60
N PRO A 53 -14.00 8.26 14.26
CA PRO A 53 -12.74 8.15 13.55
C PRO A 53 -12.57 6.75 12.94
N PHE A 54 -11.99 6.68 11.73
CA PHE A 54 -11.37 5.48 11.24
C PHE A 54 -9.85 5.66 11.20
N ARG A 55 -9.11 4.60 11.42
CA ARG A 55 -7.67 4.50 11.25
C ARG A 55 -7.39 3.21 10.51
N MET A 56 -6.96 3.32 9.29
CA MET A 56 -6.76 2.21 8.37
C MET A 56 -5.29 2.06 8.03
N LEU A 57 -4.75 0.87 8.21
CA LEU A 57 -3.44 0.50 7.67
C LEU A 57 -3.63 -0.14 6.28
N ILE A 58 -2.89 0.37 5.31
CA ILE A 58 -2.79 -0.22 3.98
C ILE A 58 -1.52 -1.06 3.97
N ASP A 59 -1.64 -2.32 3.57
CA ASP A 59 -0.57 -3.33 3.51
C ASP A 59 0.27 -3.38 4.80
N PRO A 60 -0.31 -3.75 5.95
CA PRO A 60 0.49 -3.98 7.13
C PRO A 60 1.48 -5.10 6.85
N THR A 61 2.74 -4.70 6.62
CA THR A 61 3.80 -5.57 6.15
C THR A 61 4.40 -6.42 7.28
N GLN A 62 5.11 -7.47 6.91
CA GLN A 62 5.83 -8.27 7.90
C GLN A 62 7.01 -7.50 8.51
N ARG A 63 7.29 -7.80 9.77
CA ARG A 63 8.53 -7.43 10.48
C ARG A 63 9.08 -8.70 11.14
N LEU A 64 10.23 -8.64 11.77
CA LEU A 64 10.79 -9.79 12.51
C LEU A 64 9.80 -10.30 13.56
N CYS A 65 9.09 -9.39 14.22
CA CYS A 65 7.97 -9.70 15.09
C CYS A 65 6.92 -8.57 15.08
N ALA A 66 5.74 -8.85 15.63
CA ALA A 66 4.65 -7.86 15.70
C ALA A 66 5.05 -6.62 16.51
N GLN A 67 5.87 -6.77 17.54
CA GLN A 67 6.33 -5.67 18.41
C GLN A 67 7.15 -4.63 17.63
N ASP A 68 7.94 -5.05 16.64
CA ASP A 68 8.71 -4.12 15.80
C ASP A 68 7.76 -3.23 14.98
N TYR A 69 6.69 -3.82 14.42
CA TYR A 69 5.66 -3.04 13.72
C TYR A 69 4.94 -2.07 14.68
N TYR A 70 4.58 -2.53 15.88
CA TYR A 70 3.91 -1.69 16.88
C TYR A 70 4.81 -0.55 17.38
N PHE A 71 6.10 -0.79 17.47
CA PHE A 71 7.08 0.25 17.78
C PHE A 71 7.14 1.31 16.66
N ASP A 72 7.21 0.89 15.40
CA ASP A 72 7.20 1.81 14.26
C ASP A 72 5.89 2.64 14.21
N LEU A 73 4.74 1.99 14.38
CA LEU A 73 3.44 2.66 14.46
C LEU A 73 3.42 3.72 15.56
N ASN A 74 3.78 3.33 16.78
CA ASN A 74 3.75 4.27 17.92
C ASN A 74 4.75 5.40 17.77
N ARG A 75 5.98 5.12 17.32
CA ARG A 75 7.04 6.12 17.14
C ARG A 75 6.65 7.20 16.12
N ARG A 76 5.93 6.84 15.05
CA ARG A 76 5.54 7.76 13.97
C ARG A 76 4.26 8.52 14.27
N THR A 77 3.30 7.89 14.94
CA THR A 77 1.94 8.41 15.07
C THR A 77 1.46 8.61 16.51
N GLY A 78 2.16 8.06 17.49
CA GLY A 78 1.69 7.97 18.88
C GLY A 78 0.58 6.93 19.09
N LEU A 79 0.12 6.24 18.04
CA LEU A 79 -0.96 5.25 18.13
C LEU A 79 -0.46 3.90 18.64
N HIS A 80 -1.39 3.13 19.17
CA HIS A 80 -1.21 1.74 19.59
C HIS A 80 -2.02 0.80 18.69
N PRO A 81 -1.70 -0.51 18.63
CA PRO A 81 -2.42 -1.46 17.78
C PRO A 81 -3.95 -1.49 17.96
N GLN A 82 -4.42 -1.24 19.18
CA GLN A 82 -5.86 -1.18 19.48
C GLN A 82 -6.57 0.06 18.93
N ASP A 83 -5.82 1.08 18.52
CA ASP A 83 -6.39 2.29 17.92
C ASP A 83 -6.70 2.10 16.43
N ILE A 84 -6.14 1.05 15.82
CA ILE A 84 -6.39 0.71 14.41
C ILE A 84 -7.75 0.06 14.28
N THR A 85 -8.54 0.55 13.34
CA THR A 85 -9.91 0.08 13.10
C THR A 85 -10.02 -0.83 11.88
N HIS A 86 -9.21 -0.56 10.84
CA HIS A 86 -9.25 -1.28 9.57
C HIS A 86 -7.84 -1.62 9.10
N CYS A 87 -7.73 -2.69 8.32
CA CYS A 87 -6.56 -3.00 7.51
C CYS A 87 -7.02 -3.31 6.09
N PHE A 88 -6.34 -2.75 5.09
CA PHE A 88 -6.58 -3.02 3.68
C PHE A 88 -5.39 -3.77 3.08
N CYS A 89 -5.67 -4.79 2.25
CA CYS A 89 -4.66 -5.53 1.51
C CYS A 89 -4.82 -5.26 0.01
N THR A 90 -3.75 -4.77 -0.62
CA THR A 90 -3.77 -4.37 -2.04
C THR A 90 -3.83 -5.56 -2.98
N HIS A 91 -3.12 -6.65 -2.65
CA HIS A 91 -3.09 -7.89 -3.44
C HIS A 91 -2.61 -9.09 -2.63
N GLU A 92 -2.59 -10.25 -3.25
CA GLU A 92 -2.41 -11.55 -2.58
C GLU A 92 -0.97 -11.96 -2.26
N HIS A 93 0.06 -11.14 -2.57
CA HIS A 93 1.43 -11.52 -2.26
C HIS A 93 1.71 -11.51 -0.76
N PHE A 94 2.66 -12.34 -0.36
CA PHE A 94 2.94 -12.67 1.03
C PHE A 94 3.22 -11.44 1.90
N ASP A 95 4.09 -10.56 1.45
CA ASP A 95 4.56 -9.38 2.19
C ASP A 95 3.49 -8.29 2.38
N HIS A 96 2.40 -8.33 1.60
CA HIS A 96 1.25 -7.43 1.73
C HIS A 96 0.15 -7.97 2.64
N GLN A 97 0.10 -9.29 2.87
CA GLN A 97 -1.00 -9.90 3.63
C GLN A 97 -0.61 -10.36 5.04
N VAL A 98 0.64 -10.77 5.26
CA VAL A 98 1.01 -11.49 6.49
C VAL A 98 0.90 -10.62 7.74
N GLY A 99 1.15 -9.32 7.64
CA GLY A 99 1.04 -8.38 8.73
C GLY A 99 -0.40 -8.14 9.21
N LEU A 100 -1.43 -8.53 8.44
CA LEU A 100 -2.82 -8.54 8.91
C LEU A 100 -2.96 -9.33 10.22
N ASN A 101 -2.14 -10.37 10.42
CA ASN A 101 -2.15 -11.16 11.65
C ASN A 101 -1.77 -10.37 12.90
N TYR A 102 -1.10 -9.24 12.77
CA TYR A 102 -0.78 -8.35 13.89
C TYR A 102 -2.01 -7.58 14.38
N PHE A 103 -3.03 -7.42 13.52
CA PHE A 103 -4.22 -6.61 13.76
C PHE A 103 -5.50 -7.45 13.72
N ARG A 104 -5.54 -8.53 14.51
CA ARG A 104 -6.66 -9.52 14.47
C ARG A 104 -8.02 -8.98 14.89
N ASN A 105 -8.06 -7.87 15.61
CA ASN A 105 -9.30 -7.27 16.12
C ASN A 105 -9.82 -6.14 15.21
N THR A 106 -9.17 -5.87 14.07
CA THR A 106 -9.60 -4.89 13.09
C THR A 106 -10.49 -5.52 12.02
N ILE A 107 -11.18 -4.68 11.26
CA ILE A 107 -11.87 -5.08 10.04
C ILE A 107 -10.83 -5.21 8.92
N TRP A 108 -10.77 -6.40 8.28
CA TRP A 108 -9.87 -6.62 7.16
C TRP A 108 -10.62 -6.43 5.85
N LEU A 109 -10.06 -5.61 4.97
CA LEU A 109 -10.63 -5.21 3.70
C LEU A 109 -9.69 -5.54 2.55
N ALA A 110 -10.25 -5.85 1.40
CA ALA A 110 -9.58 -5.89 0.11
C ALA A 110 -10.61 -5.66 -0.99
N ALA A 111 -10.18 -5.27 -2.19
CA ALA A 111 -11.07 -5.31 -3.34
C ALA A 111 -11.62 -6.72 -3.56
N GLU A 112 -12.88 -6.87 -4.01
CA GLU A 112 -13.53 -8.18 -4.13
C GLU A 112 -12.66 -9.25 -4.82
N PRO A 113 -12.03 -9.00 -6.00
CA PRO A 113 -11.23 -10.03 -6.66
C PRO A 113 -9.97 -10.41 -5.87
N VAL A 114 -9.42 -9.50 -5.06
CA VAL A 114 -8.31 -9.80 -4.14
C VAL A 114 -8.80 -10.61 -2.95
N ALA A 115 -9.95 -10.23 -2.37
CA ALA A 115 -10.56 -10.96 -1.26
C ALA A 115 -10.86 -12.42 -1.63
N GLU A 116 -11.35 -12.68 -2.86
CA GLU A 116 -11.57 -14.03 -3.38
C GLU A 116 -10.27 -14.85 -3.43
N LYS A 117 -9.17 -14.29 -3.91
CA LYS A 117 -7.86 -14.97 -3.92
C LYS A 117 -7.35 -15.25 -2.50
N LEU A 118 -7.58 -14.32 -1.57
CA LEU A 118 -7.13 -14.45 -0.19
C LEU A 118 -7.95 -15.44 0.65
N LEU A 119 -9.15 -15.86 0.21
CA LEU A 119 -9.99 -16.83 0.94
C LEU A 119 -9.25 -18.12 1.30
N ASN A 120 -8.36 -18.58 0.43
CA ASN A 120 -7.58 -19.81 0.60
C ASN A 120 -6.12 -19.56 0.99
N SER A 121 -5.79 -18.35 1.45
CA SER A 121 -4.44 -18.05 1.89
C SER A 121 -4.03 -18.95 3.05
N VAL A 122 -2.80 -19.50 2.97
CA VAL A 122 -2.18 -20.29 4.04
C VAL A 122 -1.51 -19.41 5.11
N TYR A 123 -1.37 -18.11 4.83
CA TYR A 123 -0.66 -17.16 5.70
C TYR A 123 -1.56 -16.43 6.67
N ILE A 124 -2.84 -16.27 6.32
CA ILE A 124 -3.83 -15.52 7.10
C ILE A 124 -5.17 -16.27 7.14
N ASN A 125 -6.06 -15.85 8.03
CA ASN A 125 -7.46 -16.29 7.96
C ASN A 125 -8.23 -15.45 6.92
N GLY A 126 -8.11 -15.78 5.64
CA GLY A 126 -8.72 -15.07 4.52
C GLY A 126 -10.25 -14.92 4.62
N LYS A 127 -10.93 -15.81 5.36
CA LYS A 127 -12.38 -15.70 5.60
C LYS A 127 -12.79 -14.46 6.40
N LYS A 128 -11.83 -13.79 7.07
CA LYS A 128 -12.07 -12.51 7.75
C LYS A 128 -12.08 -11.32 6.82
N ILE A 129 -11.56 -11.45 5.59
CA ILE A 129 -11.45 -10.34 4.66
C ILE A 129 -12.81 -10.06 4.04
N GLN A 130 -13.23 -8.80 4.12
CA GLN A 130 -14.44 -8.31 3.48
C GLN A 130 -14.06 -7.74 2.10
N GLY A 131 -14.70 -8.23 1.05
CA GLY A 131 -14.57 -7.70 -0.30
C GLY A 131 -15.31 -6.36 -0.43
N ILE A 132 -14.63 -5.36 -1.02
CA ILE A 132 -15.21 -4.02 -1.25
C ILE A 132 -15.06 -3.60 -2.72
N LYS A 133 -15.84 -2.59 -3.12
CA LYS A 133 -15.78 -1.94 -4.45
C LYS A 133 -15.80 -0.42 -4.30
N GLY A 134 -15.03 0.27 -5.16
CA GLY A 134 -15.05 1.72 -5.27
C GLY A 134 -14.74 2.42 -3.96
N GLU A 135 -15.53 3.43 -3.59
CA GLU A 135 -15.41 4.13 -2.31
C GLU A 135 -15.97 3.26 -1.19
N PHE A 136 -15.17 3.02 -0.15
CA PHE A 136 -15.49 2.12 0.96
C PHE A 136 -15.36 2.75 2.35
N LEU A 137 -14.66 3.86 2.45
CA LEU A 137 -14.68 4.80 3.57
C LEU A 137 -14.80 6.22 2.98
N PRO A 138 -15.33 7.19 3.72
CA PRO A 138 -15.49 8.55 3.19
C PRO A 138 -14.21 9.11 2.61
N GLY A 139 -14.21 9.41 1.31
CA GLY A 139 -13.05 9.91 0.58
C GLY A 139 -11.96 8.89 0.25
N VAL A 140 -12.16 7.60 0.58
CA VAL A 140 -11.16 6.54 0.34
C VAL A 140 -11.70 5.53 -0.66
N LYS A 141 -11.00 5.34 -1.77
CA LYS A 141 -11.43 4.50 -2.90
C LYS A 141 -10.42 3.39 -3.18
N ALA A 142 -10.91 2.20 -3.49
CA ALA A 142 -10.11 1.14 -4.09
C ALA A 142 -10.06 1.34 -5.61
N VAL A 143 -8.85 1.34 -6.18
CA VAL A 143 -8.59 1.59 -7.59
C VAL A 143 -7.90 0.39 -8.21
N TRP A 144 -8.46 -0.13 -9.30
CA TRP A 144 -7.87 -1.25 -10.03
C TRP A 144 -6.62 -0.82 -10.79
N LEU A 145 -5.49 -1.47 -10.51
CA LEU A 145 -4.17 -1.13 -11.03
C LEU A 145 -3.46 -2.36 -11.63
N PRO A 146 -4.02 -2.99 -12.66
CA PRO A 146 -3.55 -4.28 -13.13
C PRO A 146 -2.18 -4.23 -13.79
N GLY A 147 -1.49 -5.38 -13.79
CA GLY A 147 -0.20 -5.59 -14.45
C GLY A 147 0.73 -6.43 -13.60
N HIS A 148 1.05 -6.00 -12.40
CA HIS A 148 1.79 -6.82 -11.43
C HIS A 148 1.01 -8.10 -11.10
N THR A 149 -0.24 -7.96 -10.66
CA THR A 149 -1.25 -9.01 -10.74
C THR A 149 -2.49 -8.51 -11.47
N LYS A 150 -3.35 -9.43 -11.95
CA LYS A 150 -4.62 -9.04 -12.60
C LYS A 150 -5.62 -8.43 -11.63
N THR A 151 -5.48 -8.70 -10.36
CA THR A 151 -6.44 -8.35 -9.32
C THR A 151 -5.99 -7.22 -8.42
N ILE A 152 -4.75 -6.75 -8.49
CA ILE A 152 -4.23 -5.71 -7.61
C ILE A 152 -5.05 -4.44 -7.64
N HIS A 153 -5.32 -3.88 -6.45
CA HIS A 153 -5.96 -2.59 -6.27
C HIS A 153 -5.14 -1.73 -5.32
N GLY A 154 -4.84 -0.50 -5.73
CA GLY A 154 -4.34 0.52 -4.83
C GLY A 154 -5.46 1.20 -4.05
N VAL A 155 -5.08 2.12 -3.19
CA VAL A 155 -6.01 2.96 -2.41
C VAL A 155 -5.75 4.43 -2.74
N SER A 156 -6.79 5.15 -3.19
CA SER A 156 -6.70 6.56 -3.52
C SER A 156 -7.55 7.41 -2.58
N PHE A 157 -7.06 8.62 -2.30
CA PHE A 157 -7.74 9.60 -1.43
C PHE A 157 -7.17 11.01 -1.66
N TRP A 158 -7.89 12.01 -1.16
CA TRP A 158 -7.39 13.40 -1.11
C TRP A 158 -6.80 13.69 0.26
N TYR A 159 -5.60 14.29 0.26
CA TYR A 159 -4.90 14.74 1.45
C TYR A 159 -4.16 16.05 1.18
N GLN A 160 -4.41 17.08 1.99
CA GLN A 160 -3.83 18.43 1.82
C GLN A 160 -3.98 18.99 0.40
N SER A 161 -5.18 18.84 -0.18
CA SER A 161 -5.55 19.27 -1.54
C SER A 161 -4.77 18.56 -2.66
N ARG A 162 -4.14 17.41 -2.38
CA ARG A 162 -3.46 16.56 -3.36
C ARG A 162 -4.16 15.22 -3.50
N HIS A 163 -4.21 14.72 -4.72
CA HIS A 163 -4.70 13.38 -5.00
C HIS A 163 -3.60 12.35 -4.80
N VAL A 164 -3.76 11.51 -3.78
CA VAL A 164 -2.75 10.53 -3.33
C VAL A 164 -3.17 9.13 -3.74
N LEU A 165 -2.20 8.33 -4.17
CA LEU A 165 -2.34 6.91 -4.45
C LEU A 165 -1.32 6.09 -3.65
N VAL A 166 -1.80 5.13 -2.88
CA VAL A 166 -0.97 4.01 -2.38
C VAL A 166 -1.08 2.90 -3.40
N ALA A 167 -0.02 2.68 -4.18
CA ALA A 167 -0.08 1.90 -5.41
C ALA A 167 0.12 0.39 -5.20
N GLY A 168 0.65 -0.04 -4.03
CA GLY A 168 1.16 -1.40 -3.88
C GLY A 168 2.19 -1.71 -4.97
N ASP A 169 2.31 -2.96 -5.36
CA ASP A 169 3.31 -3.41 -6.34
C ASP A 169 3.01 -3.01 -7.79
N SER A 170 1.93 -2.26 -8.04
CA SER A 170 1.72 -1.63 -9.35
C SER A 170 2.77 -0.56 -9.63
N VAL A 171 3.34 0.03 -8.57
CA VAL A 171 4.53 0.89 -8.62
C VAL A 171 5.50 0.41 -7.55
N MET A 172 6.51 -0.35 -7.95
CA MET A 172 7.43 -0.96 -6.99
C MET A 172 8.49 0.00 -6.48
N THR A 173 9.11 0.79 -7.37
CA THR A 173 10.13 1.78 -7.01
C THR A 173 10.04 3.01 -7.91
N LYS A 174 10.69 4.10 -7.53
CA LYS A 174 10.83 5.30 -8.38
C LYS A 174 11.39 5.00 -9.75
N GLN A 175 12.38 4.11 -9.84
CA GLN A 175 12.97 3.76 -11.13
C GLN A 175 11.96 3.02 -12.01
N HIS A 176 11.22 2.03 -11.45
CA HIS A 176 10.16 1.36 -12.19
C HIS A 176 9.08 2.34 -12.66
N PHE A 177 8.72 3.30 -11.81
CA PHE A 177 7.77 4.35 -12.18
C PHE A 177 8.27 5.20 -13.35
N ARG A 178 9.53 5.64 -13.34
CA ARG A 178 10.14 6.41 -14.44
C ARG A 178 10.14 5.63 -15.73
N ASP A 179 10.52 4.35 -15.69
CA ASP A 179 10.69 3.47 -16.85
C ASP A 179 9.36 2.88 -17.35
N ASN A 180 8.23 3.11 -16.68
CA ASN A 180 6.94 2.47 -16.94
C ASN A 180 7.02 0.93 -16.90
N THR A 181 7.73 0.39 -15.94
CA THR A 181 7.91 -1.06 -15.75
C THR A 181 7.56 -1.45 -14.31
N THR A 182 7.47 -2.73 -14.05
CA THR A 182 7.43 -3.32 -12.70
C THR A 182 8.19 -4.63 -12.71
N MET A 183 8.30 -5.30 -11.56
CA MET A 183 8.92 -6.63 -11.46
C MET A 183 7.86 -7.67 -11.14
N PHE A 184 8.14 -8.93 -11.50
CA PHE A 184 7.27 -10.08 -11.21
C PHE A 184 5.85 -9.89 -11.75
N GLU A 185 5.69 -9.15 -12.84
CA GLU A 185 4.41 -8.84 -13.45
C GLU A 185 3.80 -10.05 -14.16
N GLU A 186 2.47 -10.19 -14.05
CA GLU A 186 1.68 -11.12 -14.84
C GLU A 186 1.50 -10.62 -16.28
N ASP A 187 1.52 -9.30 -16.50
CA ASP A 187 1.33 -8.66 -17.80
C ASP A 187 2.09 -7.33 -17.88
N ALA A 188 3.23 -7.34 -18.56
CA ALA A 188 4.12 -6.19 -18.70
C ALA A 188 3.49 -5.02 -19.48
N GLN A 189 2.68 -5.30 -20.51
CA GLN A 189 2.03 -4.23 -21.29
C GLN A 189 0.94 -3.53 -20.47
N MET A 190 0.18 -4.31 -19.73
CA MET A 190 -0.85 -3.79 -18.83
C MET A 190 -0.21 -2.99 -17.70
N ALA A 191 0.89 -3.46 -17.10
CA ALA A 191 1.64 -2.75 -16.07
C ALA A 191 2.13 -1.37 -16.59
N ALA A 192 2.74 -1.34 -17.76
CA ALA A 192 3.19 -0.08 -18.38
C ALA A 192 2.03 0.90 -18.62
N ALA A 193 0.90 0.42 -19.12
CA ALA A 193 -0.29 1.25 -19.33
C ALA A 193 -0.86 1.77 -18.01
N THR A 194 -0.91 0.94 -16.97
CA THR A 194 -1.34 1.32 -15.63
C THR A 194 -0.47 2.43 -15.06
N ILE A 195 0.87 2.30 -15.11
CA ILE A 195 1.80 3.33 -14.63
C ILE A 195 1.62 4.65 -15.40
N GLN A 196 1.45 4.59 -16.72
CA GLN A 196 1.20 5.79 -17.53
C GLN A 196 -0.10 6.50 -17.14
N ASN A 197 -1.14 5.78 -16.75
CA ASN A 197 -2.39 6.37 -16.28
C ASN A 197 -2.22 6.97 -14.87
N ILE A 198 -1.50 6.28 -13.97
CA ILE A 198 -1.18 6.79 -12.63
C ILE A 198 -0.48 8.15 -12.73
N LYS A 199 0.52 8.30 -13.62
CA LYS A 199 1.24 9.56 -13.85
C LYS A 199 0.36 10.75 -14.26
N LYS A 200 -0.81 10.49 -14.83
CA LYS A 200 -1.73 11.55 -15.30
C LYS A 200 -2.78 11.93 -14.25
N GLU A 201 -3.04 11.05 -13.30
CA GLU A 201 -4.21 11.16 -12.43
C GLU A 201 -3.85 11.58 -11.00
N TYR A 202 -2.64 11.25 -10.53
CA TYR A 202 -2.27 11.43 -9.13
C TYR A 202 -1.13 12.42 -8.96
N ASP A 203 -1.23 13.26 -7.91
CA ASP A 203 -0.20 14.23 -7.52
C ASP A 203 0.93 13.58 -6.72
N ILE A 204 0.57 12.57 -5.91
CA ILE A 204 1.49 11.83 -5.05
C ILE A 204 1.22 10.33 -5.24
N VAL A 205 2.29 9.56 -5.45
CA VAL A 205 2.24 8.10 -5.53
C VAL A 205 3.18 7.52 -4.47
N LEU A 206 2.63 6.66 -3.59
CA LEU A 206 3.39 5.92 -2.60
C LEU A 206 3.67 4.52 -3.17
N GLU A 207 4.95 4.27 -3.47
CA GLU A 207 5.44 3.03 -4.03
C GLU A 207 5.65 1.93 -2.98
N ALA A 208 5.70 0.68 -3.42
CA ALA A 208 5.82 -0.47 -2.54
C ALA A 208 7.19 -0.60 -1.88
N PHE A 209 8.26 -0.24 -2.59
CA PHE A 209 9.64 -0.45 -2.12
C PHE A 209 10.51 0.75 -2.45
N ASP A 210 11.09 1.40 -1.44
CA ASP A 210 12.17 2.36 -1.58
C ASP A 210 13.01 2.39 -0.29
N ASP A 211 14.31 2.57 -0.43
CA ASP A 211 15.23 2.63 0.71
C ASP A 211 15.25 4.01 1.39
N LEU A 212 14.75 5.07 0.75
CA LEU A 212 14.91 6.44 1.25
C LEU A 212 13.62 7.26 1.33
N LYS A 213 12.76 7.17 0.32
CA LYS A 213 11.46 7.90 0.28
C LYS A 213 10.47 7.07 -0.53
N ALA A 214 9.40 6.65 0.11
CA ALA A 214 8.32 5.92 -0.55
C ALA A 214 7.36 6.84 -1.32
N GLU A 215 7.59 8.15 -1.31
CA GLU A 215 6.77 9.17 -1.96
C GLU A 215 7.36 9.61 -3.29
N ILE A 216 6.58 9.56 -4.36
CA ILE A 216 6.90 10.15 -5.66
C ILE A 216 6.05 11.41 -5.85
N ASN A 217 6.69 12.56 -5.78
CA ASN A 217 6.03 13.83 -6.02
C ASN A 217 6.19 14.22 -7.50
N LEU A 218 5.08 14.27 -8.24
CA LEU A 218 5.09 14.51 -9.68
C LEU A 218 5.38 15.97 -10.07
N GLU A 219 5.27 16.92 -9.11
CA GLU A 219 5.53 18.34 -9.38
C GLU A 219 7.02 18.72 -9.38
N GLY A 220 7.92 17.83 -8.91
CA GLY A 220 9.34 18.11 -8.69
C GLY A 220 10.32 17.75 -9.82
N ASP A 221 9.93 16.93 -10.79
CA ASP A 221 10.84 16.40 -11.82
C ASP A 221 10.86 17.19 -13.17
N SER A 222 10.41 18.46 -13.18
CA SER A 222 10.47 19.31 -14.38
C SER A 222 11.76 20.13 -14.52
N HIS A 223 12.81 19.86 -13.75
CA HIS A 223 14.11 20.52 -13.86
C HIS A 223 15.25 19.52 -13.73
N GLU A 224 15.66 18.95 -14.90
CA GLU A 224 17.04 18.86 -15.36
C GLU A 224 17.07 18.32 -16.80
#